data_e06a99a53a378c069b84fbbacb97fe26
#
_entry.id   e06a99a53a378c069b84fbbacb97fe26
#
_cell.length_a   1.000
_cell.length_b   1.000
_cell.length_c   1.000
_cell.angle_alpha   90.00
_cell.angle_beta   90.00
_cell.angle_gamma   90.00
#
_symmetry.space_group_name_H-M   'P 1'
#
loop_
_entity.id
_entity.type
_entity.pdbx_description
1 polymer ?
#
loop_
_entity_poly.entity_id
_entity_poly.type
_entity_poly.pdbx_seq_one_letter_code
_entity_poly.pdbx_strand_id
1 'polypeptide(L)'
;EAIFNILRNRVENSNWLDLFSGTGSISCEAYNHGAKKIVAIEKNKNNSKICLKNLLSLHNIESRKKDIDVICNDVLIWTKPNHKRNSLSKNNDLNKLKFDFIYLDPPYGANYHEFVLDQIFNCNFLKKDSIVICEHSPELVIKKSNLWETIDVRDYGQSRLTFLIYV
;
A
#
# COMPACT_ATOMS: atom_id res chain seq x y z
N GLU A 1 0.68 10.51 -9.82
CA GLU A 1 -0.14 10.66 -11.06
C GLU A 1 -0.11 9.40 -11.97
N ALA A 2 1.06 8.84 -12.31
CA ALA A 2 1.16 7.72 -13.26
C ALA A 2 0.34 6.49 -12.86
N ILE A 3 0.42 6.05 -11.58
CA ILE A 3 -0.32 4.92 -11.03
C ILE A 3 -1.83 5.14 -11.19
N PHE A 4 -2.31 6.31 -10.83
CA PHE A 4 -3.74 6.62 -10.80
C PHE A 4 -4.33 6.79 -12.20
N ASN A 5 -3.52 7.22 -13.18
CA ASN A 5 -3.90 7.22 -14.59
C ASN A 5 -4.12 5.79 -15.14
N ILE A 6 -3.34 4.82 -14.67
CA ILE A 6 -3.50 3.40 -15.06
C ILE A 6 -4.72 2.80 -14.36
N LEU A 7 -4.87 3.04 -13.05
CA LEU A 7 -5.97 2.50 -12.26
C LEU A 7 -7.32 3.18 -12.56
N ARG A 8 -7.30 4.40 -13.09
CA ARG A 8 -8.51 5.18 -13.45
C ARG A 8 -9.54 5.22 -12.30
N ASN A 9 -10.80 4.98 -12.59
CA ASN A 9 -11.92 5.01 -11.64
C ASN A 9 -11.96 3.82 -10.66
N ARG A 10 -11.02 2.88 -10.75
CA ARG A 10 -11.01 1.70 -9.87
C ARG A 10 -10.62 2.02 -8.42
N VAL A 11 -9.98 3.18 -8.18
CA VAL A 11 -9.54 3.60 -6.85
C VAL A 11 -10.70 4.11 -6.01
N GLU A 12 -11.75 4.64 -6.65
CA GLU A 12 -12.93 5.13 -5.95
C GLU A 12 -13.59 4.02 -5.10
N ASN A 13 -13.90 4.33 -3.85
CA ASN A 13 -14.48 3.41 -2.87
C ASN A 13 -13.61 2.17 -2.53
N SER A 14 -12.32 2.17 -2.90
CA SER A 14 -11.38 1.08 -2.61
C SER A 14 -10.78 1.14 -1.21
N ASN A 15 -10.25 0.01 -0.75
CA ASN A 15 -9.33 -0.08 0.37
C ASN A 15 -7.89 -0.07 -0.16
N TRP A 16 -7.10 0.88 0.27
CA TRP A 16 -5.71 1.10 -0.13
C TRP A 16 -4.75 0.78 1.01
N LEU A 17 -3.74 -0.02 0.74
CA LEU A 17 -2.62 -0.27 1.65
C LEU A 17 -1.33 0.29 1.04
N ASP A 18 -0.67 1.17 1.77
CA ASP A 18 0.60 1.79 1.39
C ASP A 18 1.70 1.27 2.32
N LEU A 19 2.54 0.41 1.78
CA LEU A 19 3.67 -0.16 2.48
C LEU A 19 4.93 0.66 2.17
N PHE A 20 5.65 1.07 3.19
CA PHE A 20 6.76 2.02 3.13
C PHE A 20 6.32 3.44 2.75
N SER A 21 5.23 3.92 3.37
CA SER A 21 4.52 5.12 2.92
C SER A 21 5.31 6.44 3.02
N GLY A 22 6.45 6.48 3.70
CA GLY A 22 7.22 7.69 3.87
C GLY A 22 6.37 8.82 4.45
N THR A 23 6.31 9.96 3.76
CA THR A 23 5.46 11.10 4.14
C THR A 23 4.04 11.02 3.61
N GLY A 24 3.67 9.91 2.95
CA GLY A 24 2.30 9.60 2.52
C GLY A 24 1.88 10.20 1.18
N SER A 25 2.80 10.48 0.27
CA SER A 25 2.49 11.07 -1.04
C SER A 25 1.49 10.22 -1.83
N ILE A 26 1.77 8.92 -1.98
CA ILE A 26 0.88 7.99 -2.70
C ILE A 26 -0.44 7.76 -1.94
N SER A 27 -0.38 7.66 -0.62
CA SER A 27 -1.59 7.58 0.22
C SER A 27 -2.50 8.79 0.05
N CYS A 28 -1.93 10.00 -0.04
CA CYS A 28 -2.69 11.24 -0.28
C CYS A 28 -3.33 11.26 -1.67
N GLU A 29 -2.60 10.80 -2.69
CA GLU A 29 -3.17 10.68 -4.03
C GLU A 29 -4.30 9.64 -4.08
N ALA A 30 -4.12 8.46 -3.45
CA ALA A 30 -5.18 7.46 -3.35
C ALA A 30 -6.45 8.03 -2.69
N TYR A 31 -6.26 8.83 -1.63
CA TYR A 31 -7.34 9.54 -0.97
C TYR A 31 -8.08 10.51 -1.92
N ASN A 32 -7.33 11.34 -2.65
CA ASN A 32 -7.89 12.29 -3.62
C ASN A 32 -8.63 11.59 -4.78
N HIS A 33 -8.20 10.39 -5.15
CA HIS A 33 -8.87 9.54 -6.14
C HIS A 33 -10.04 8.71 -5.57
N GLY A 34 -10.47 9.00 -4.33
CA GLY A 34 -11.70 8.47 -3.75
C GLY A 34 -11.56 7.14 -3.01
N ALA A 35 -10.35 6.69 -2.67
CA ALA A 35 -10.19 5.55 -1.78
C ALA A 35 -10.93 5.80 -0.47
N LYS A 36 -11.76 4.84 -0.02
CA LYS A 36 -12.58 4.96 1.19
C LYS A 36 -11.83 4.60 2.45
N LYS A 37 -10.82 3.75 2.33
CA LYS A 37 -9.96 3.31 3.43
C LYS A 37 -8.50 3.41 3.02
N ILE A 38 -7.70 4.09 3.84
CA ILE A 38 -6.25 4.18 3.70
C ILE A 38 -5.60 3.55 4.92
N VAL A 39 -4.71 2.60 4.69
CA VAL A 39 -3.78 2.09 5.71
C VAL A 39 -2.37 2.35 5.21
N ALA A 40 -1.60 3.13 5.95
CA ALA A 40 -0.23 3.50 5.62
C ALA A 40 0.72 3.01 6.70
N ILE A 41 1.78 2.29 6.29
CA ILE A 41 2.79 1.74 7.20
C ILE A 41 4.11 2.46 6.96
N GLU A 42 4.67 3.04 8.01
CA GLU A 42 5.94 3.76 7.96
C GLU A 42 6.75 3.50 9.24
N LYS A 43 8.00 3.09 9.06
CA LYS A 43 8.91 2.78 10.17
C LYS A 43 9.42 4.01 10.89
N ASN A 44 9.70 5.08 10.14
CA ASN A 44 10.24 6.30 10.70
C ASN A 44 9.12 7.10 11.38
N LYS A 45 9.29 7.32 12.70
CA LYS A 45 8.28 8.01 13.52
C LYS A 45 7.96 9.43 13.04
N ASN A 46 8.94 10.16 12.51
CA ASN A 46 8.73 11.52 12.02
C ASN A 46 7.97 11.50 10.70
N ASN A 47 8.35 10.63 9.76
CA ASN A 47 7.65 10.46 8.48
C ASN A 47 6.20 9.99 8.72
N SER A 48 5.98 9.04 9.62
CA SER A 48 4.65 8.57 9.98
C SER A 48 3.75 9.70 10.52
N LYS A 49 4.29 10.59 11.35
CA LYS A 49 3.57 11.80 11.80
C LYS A 49 3.26 12.77 10.67
N ILE A 50 4.20 12.97 9.75
CA ILE A 50 4.01 13.82 8.58
C ILE A 50 2.95 13.21 7.66
N CYS A 51 3.02 11.90 7.40
CA CYS A 51 2.03 11.17 6.63
C CYS A 51 0.61 11.37 7.20
N LEU A 52 0.44 11.17 8.50
CA LEU A 52 -0.84 11.39 9.17
C LEU A 52 -1.31 12.84 9.02
N LYS A 53 -0.42 13.83 9.23
CA LYS A 53 -0.74 15.25 9.07
C LYS A 53 -1.18 15.57 7.64
N ASN A 54 -0.46 15.05 6.64
CA ASN A 54 -0.78 15.26 5.22
C ASN A 54 -2.15 14.68 4.88
N LEU A 55 -2.42 13.44 5.27
CA LEU A 55 -3.73 12.80 5.04
C LEU A 55 -4.87 13.55 5.75
N LEU A 56 -4.67 13.96 6.99
CA LEU A 56 -5.68 14.72 7.73
C LEU A 56 -5.91 16.13 7.16
N SER A 57 -4.92 16.75 6.51
CA SER A 57 -5.08 18.07 5.88
C SER A 57 -5.99 18.05 4.63
N LEU A 58 -6.16 16.87 4.01
CA LEU A 58 -7.09 16.69 2.91
C LEU A 58 -8.56 16.62 3.38
N HIS A 59 -8.76 16.54 4.68
CA HIS A 59 -10.08 16.47 5.27
C HIS A 59 -10.71 17.84 5.49
N ASN A 60 -11.64 18.19 4.66
CA ASN A 60 -12.63 19.22 4.97
C ASN A 60 -13.91 18.64 5.64
N ILE A 61 -13.96 17.32 5.88
CA ILE A 61 -15.18 16.63 6.34
C ILE A 61 -14.82 15.60 7.44
N GLU A 62 -15.32 15.80 8.66
CA GLU A 62 -15.08 14.94 9.83
C GLU A 62 -15.42 13.45 9.65
N SER A 63 -16.37 13.13 8.76
CA SER A 63 -16.85 11.77 8.54
C SER A 63 -15.79 10.81 7.97
N ARG A 64 -14.77 11.32 7.28
CA ARG A 64 -13.72 10.48 6.65
C ARG A 64 -12.50 10.21 7.54
N LYS A 65 -12.34 10.87 8.68
CA LYS A 65 -11.24 10.62 9.63
C LYS A 65 -11.14 9.16 10.10
N LYS A 66 -12.28 8.45 10.09
CA LYS A 66 -12.35 7.04 10.53
C LYS A 66 -11.74 6.06 9.53
N ASP A 67 -11.50 6.49 8.31
CA ASP A 67 -11.05 5.64 7.21
C ASP A 67 -9.55 5.72 6.95
N ILE A 68 -8.80 6.42 7.81
CA ILE A 68 -7.35 6.57 7.72
C ILE A 68 -6.68 5.98 8.95
N ASP A 69 -5.82 5.01 8.73
CA ASP A 69 -4.90 4.47 9.72
C ASP A 69 -3.45 4.65 9.24
N VAL A 70 -2.66 5.45 9.96
CA VAL A 70 -1.21 5.57 9.75
C VAL A 70 -0.51 4.89 10.92
N ILE A 71 0.25 3.85 10.63
CA ILE A 71 0.85 2.96 11.62
C ILE A 71 2.36 3.09 11.57
N CYS A 72 2.95 3.56 12.68
CA CYS A 72 4.39 3.60 12.85
C CYS A 72 4.91 2.19 13.18
N ASN A 73 5.31 1.43 12.17
CA ASN A 73 5.83 0.08 12.32
C ASN A 73 6.77 -0.29 11.16
N ASP A 74 7.62 -1.29 11.38
CA ASP A 74 8.40 -1.89 10.31
C ASP A 74 7.50 -2.80 9.46
N VAL A 75 7.47 -2.60 8.12
CA VAL A 75 6.67 -3.39 7.19
C VAL A 75 6.98 -4.88 7.32
N LEU A 76 8.27 -5.25 7.47
CA LEU A 76 8.69 -6.65 7.59
C LEU A 76 8.18 -7.33 8.88
N ILE A 77 7.82 -6.54 9.90
CA ILE A 77 7.20 -7.03 11.13
C ILE A 77 5.68 -7.00 10.98
N TRP A 78 5.13 -5.89 10.48
CA TRP A 78 3.70 -5.68 10.39
C TRP A 78 3.02 -6.67 9.44
N THR A 79 3.69 -7.09 8.37
CA THR A 79 3.19 -8.07 7.41
C THR A 79 3.36 -9.53 7.84
N LYS A 80 3.94 -9.83 9.02
CA LYS A 80 4.03 -11.22 9.49
C LYS A 80 2.63 -11.82 9.70
N PRO A 81 2.39 -13.09 9.30
CA PRO A 81 1.07 -13.72 9.35
C PRO A 81 0.38 -13.67 10.72
N ASN A 82 1.11 -13.81 11.80
CA ASN A 82 0.56 -13.83 13.16
C ASN A 82 0.71 -12.50 13.91
N HIS A 83 1.08 -11.43 13.22
CA HIS A 83 1.19 -10.13 13.85
C HIS A 83 -0.18 -9.58 14.23
N LYS A 84 -0.34 -9.13 15.49
CA LYS A 84 -1.56 -8.47 15.94
C LYS A 84 -1.55 -7.03 15.44
N ARG A 85 -2.38 -6.73 14.47
CA ARG A 85 -2.52 -5.41 13.85
C ARG A 85 -3.62 -4.64 14.54
N ASN A 86 -3.25 -3.56 15.17
CA ASN A 86 -4.21 -2.68 15.83
C ASN A 86 -4.47 -1.45 14.95
N SER A 87 -5.75 -1.16 14.71
CA SER A 87 -6.18 0.08 14.08
C SER A 87 -6.15 1.23 15.10
N LEU A 88 -5.87 2.45 14.62
CA LEU A 88 -6.11 3.68 15.38
C LEU A 88 -7.61 3.90 15.59
N SER A 89 -8.44 3.37 14.73
CA SER A 89 -9.89 3.35 14.85
C SER A 89 -10.33 2.16 15.69
N LYS A 90 -11.03 2.40 16.81
CA LYS A 90 -11.54 1.36 17.71
C LYS A 90 -12.49 0.36 17.05
N ASN A 91 -13.02 0.68 15.88
CA ASN A 91 -14.03 -0.13 15.18
C ASN A 91 -13.46 -0.97 14.03
N ASN A 92 -12.16 -0.87 13.72
CA ASN A 92 -11.54 -1.56 12.58
C ASN A 92 -10.54 -2.62 13.07
N ASP A 93 -10.86 -3.88 12.79
CA ASP A 93 -9.93 -5.00 12.97
C ASP A 93 -9.07 -5.15 11.70
N LEU A 94 -7.87 -4.60 11.72
CA LEU A 94 -6.93 -4.66 10.58
C LEU A 94 -6.50 -6.09 10.24
N ASN A 95 -6.71 -7.07 11.14
CA ASN A 95 -6.40 -8.47 10.83
C ASN A 95 -7.40 -9.10 9.85
N LYS A 96 -8.61 -8.52 9.75
CA LYS A 96 -9.67 -8.98 8.84
C LYS A 96 -9.80 -8.12 7.59
N LEU A 97 -9.08 -7.00 7.53
CA LEU A 97 -9.20 -6.06 6.43
C LEU A 97 -8.52 -6.63 5.18
N LYS A 98 -9.24 -6.56 4.06
CA LYS A 98 -8.72 -6.89 2.73
C LYS A 98 -8.66 -5.64 1.89
N PHE A 99 -7.63 -5.56 1.04
CA PHE A 99 -7.32 -4.41 0.24
C PHE A 99 -7.61 -4.66 -1.25
N ASP A 100 -8.06 -3.62 -1.94
CA ASP A 100 -8.20 -3.63 -3.40
C ASP A 100 -6.87 -3.32 -4.06
N PHE A 101 -6.09 -2.43 -3.44
CA PHE A 101 -4.78 -2.02 -3.90
C PHE A 101 -3.77 -2.07 -2.77
N ILE A 102 -2.58 -2.58 -3.09
CA ILE A 102 -1.42 -2.58 -2.19
C ILE A 102 -0.25 -1.96 -2.95
N TYR A 103 0.30 -0.88 -2.43
CA TYR A 103 1.48 -0.22 -2.97
C TYR A 103 2.71 -0.58 -2.15
N LEU A 104 3.80 -0.88 -2.83
CA LEU A 104 5.04 -1.41 -2.28
C LEU A 104 6.24 -0.67 -2.88
N ASP A 105 6.86 0.21 -2.09
CA ASP A 105 8.05 1.00 -2.44
C ASP A 105 9.11 0.90 -1.34
N PRO A 106 9.82 -0.23 -1.21
CA PRO A 106 10.85 -0.38 -0.20
C PRO A 106 12.05 0.53 -0.46
N PRO A 107 12.83 0.86 0.59
CA PRO A 107 14.03 1.67 0.45
C PRO A 107 14.99 1.14 -0.61
N TYR A 108 15.64 2.03 -1.34
CA TYR A 108 16.60 1.69 -2.41
C TYR A 108 17.65 0.66 -1.93
N GLY A 109 17.88 -0.35 -2.76
CA GLY A 109 18.84 -1.43 -2.46
C GLY A 109 18.35 -2.50 -1.48
N ALA A 110 17.19 -2.31 -0.86
CA ALA A 110 16.55 -3.33 -0.04
C ALA A 110 15.64 -4.19 -0.94
N ASN A 111 16.11 -5.38 -1.31
CA ASN A 111 15.35 -6.31 -2.15
C ASN A 111 14.22 -7.01 -1.36
N TYR A 112 13.32 -6.21 -0.76
CA TYR A 112 12.23 -6.74 0.08
C TYR A 112 10.99 -7.16 -0.70
N HIS A 113 10.91 -6.89 -2.01
CA HIS A 113 9.69 -7.10 -2.81
C HIS A 113 9.18 -8.54 -2.71
N GLU A 114 10.02 -9.54 -3.05
CA GLU A 114 9.62 -10.94 -3.01
C GLU A 114 9.18 -11.38 -1.62
N PHE A 115 9.95 -11.01 -0.59
CA PHE A 115 9.61 -11.32 0.79
C PHE A 115 8.26 -10.72 1.21
N VAL A 116 8.01 -9.45 0.87
CA VAL A 116 6.77 -8.77 1.24
C VAL A 116 5.59 -9.30 0.44
N LEU A 117 5.77 -9.66 -0.83
CA LEU A 117 4.75 -10.31 -1.65
C LEU A 117 4.30 -11.65 -1.03
N ASP A 118 5.23 -12.48 -0.56
CA ASP A 118 4.91 -13.71 0.15
C ASP A 118 4.14 -13.44 1.46
N GLN A 119 4.53 -12.41 2.20
CA GLN A 119 3.84 -12.01 3.43
C GLN A 119 2.42 -11.51 3.16
N ILE A 120 2.22 -10.69 2.13
CA ILE A 120 0.90 -10.17 1.70
C ILE A 120 -0.04 -11.34 1.42
N PHE A 121 0.43 -12.34 0.69
CA PHE A 121 -0.33 -13.54 0.39
C PHE A 121 -0.70 -14.31 1.66
N ASN A 122 0.29 -14.61 2.51
CA ASN A 122 0.11 -15.39 3.73
C ASN A 122 -0.76 -14.67 4.78
N CYS A 123 -0.83 -13.33 4.75
CA CYS A 123 -1.68 -12.54 5.64
C CYS A 123 -3.14 -12.44 5.20
N ASN A 124 -3.50 -13.00 4.05
CA ASN A 124 -4.85 -12.91 3.49
C ASN A 124 -5.33 -11.46 3.29
N PHE A 125 -4.41 -10.57 2.89
CA PHE A 125 -4.72 -9.16 2.64
C PHE A 125 -5.45 -8.92 1.31
N LEU A 126 -5.47 -9.92 0.43
CA LEU A 126 -5.94 -9.81 -0.93
C LEU A 126 -7.44 -10.10 -1.03
N LYS A 127 -8.16 -9.30 -1.82
CA LYS A 127 -9.43 -9.66 -2.43
C LYS A 127 -9.15 -10.40 -3.75
N LYS A 128 -10.19 -10.97 -4.36
CA LYS A 128 -10.08 -11.72 -5.62
C LYS A 128 -9.41 -10.91 -6.76
N ASP A 129 -9.73 -9.62 -6.87
CA ASP A 129 -9.26 -8.76 -7.97
C ASP A 129 -8.27 -7.69 -7.48
N SER A 130 -7.56 -7.97 -6.40
CA SER A 130 -6.56 -7.05 -5.85
C SER A 130 -5.39 -6.87 -6.79
N ILE A 131 -4.89 -5.63 -6.86
CA ILE A 131 -3.66 -5.31 -7.57
C ILE A 131 -2.59 -4.91 -6.55
N VAL A 132 -1.43 -5.54 -6.65
CA VAL A 132 -0.22 -5.13 -5.96
C VAL A 132 0.65 -4.34 -6.93
N ILE A 133 1.07 -3.15 -6.53
CA ILE A 133 1.87 -2.23 -7.32
C ILE A 133 3.24 -2.14 -6.67
N CYS A 134 4.26 -2.65 -7.35
CA CYS A 134 5.64 -2.61 -6.88
C CYS A 134 6.39 -1.50 -7.61
N GLU A 135 6.91 -0.52 -6.85
CA GLU A 135 7.89 0.43 -7.38
C GLU A 135 9.30 -0.07 -7.08
N HIS A 136 10.18 -0.06 -8.08
CA HIS A 136 11.54 -0.55 -7.98
C HIS A 136 12.44 0.01 -9.07
N SER A 137 13.76 -0.18 -8.97
CA SER A 137 14.68 0.19 -10.04
C SER A 137 14.45 -0.72 -11.27
N PRO A 138 14.69 -0.23 -12.50
CA PRO A 138 14.55 -1.05 -13.72
C PRO A 138 15.46 -2.28 -13.75
N GLU A 139 16.58 -2.26 -13.02
CA GLU A 139 17.52 -3.38 -12.94
C GLU A 139 17.01 -4.52 -12.05
N LEU A 140 16.11 -4.21 -11.10
CA LEU A 140 15.51 -5.24 -10.25
C LEU A 140 14.51 -6.05 -11.06
N VAL A 141 14.67 -7.36 -11.05
CA VAL A 141 13.72 -8.30 -11.65
C VAL A 141 12.96 -8.97 -10.50
N ILE A 142 11.64 -8.68 -10.41
CA ILE A 142 10.76 -9.44 -9.53
C ILE A 142 10.61 -10.83 -10.13
N LYS A 143 11.07 -11.86 -9.41
CA LYS A 143 11.05 -13.25 -9.93
C LYS A 143 9.62 -13.70 -10.19
N LYS A 144 9.44 -14.39 -11.30
CA LYS A 144 8.18 -15.05 -11.62
C LYS A 144 7.87 -16.09 -10.53
N SER A 145 6.68 -16.02 -9.98
CA SER A 145 6.15 -16.97 -9.01
C SER A 145 4.85 -17.56 -9.55
N ASN A 146 4.53 -18.79 -9.16
CA ASN A 146 3.24 -19.39 -9.51
C ASN A 146 2.05 -18.72 -8.77
N LEU A 147 2.34 -17.79 -7.85
CA LEU A 147 1.32 -17.07 -7.09
C LEU A 147 0.99 -15.69 -7.67
N TRP A 148 1.88 -15.15 -8.53
CA TRP A 148 1.76 -13.78 -9.02
C TRP A 148 1.87 -13.72 -10.53
N GLU A 149 0.92 -13.04 -11.15
CA GLU A 149 0.93 -12.70 -12.57
C GLU A 149 1.18 -11.21 -12.76
N THR A 150 2.13 -10.86 -13.65
CA THR A 150 2.37 -9.47 -14.03
C THR A 150 1.37 -9.07 -15.10
N ILE A 151 0.54 -8.07 -14.81
CA ILE A 151 -0.49 -7.58 -15.73
C ILE A 151 -0.09 -6.31 -16.48
N ASP A 152 0.82 -5.52 -15.92
CA ASP A 152 1.37 -4.32 -16.57
C ASP A 152 2.74 -3.96 -16.00
N VAL A 153 3.57 -3.31 -16.82
CA VAL A 153 4.88 -2.77 -16.43
C VAL A 153 5.08 -1.40 -17.08
N ARG A 154 5.49 -0.42 -16.30
CA ARG A 154 5.73 0.95 -16.78
C ARG A 154 7.03 1.50 -16.23
N ASP A 155 7.82 2.09 -17.10
CA ASP A 155 9.07 2.79 -16.72
C ASP A 155 8.82 4.30 -16.59
N TYR A 156 9.27 4.87 -15.47
CA TYR A 156 9.19 6.29 -15.17
C TYR A 156 10.54 6.81 -14.70
N GLY A 157 11.31 7.36 -15.62
CA GLY A 157 12.66 7.86 -15.30
C GLY A 157 13.57 6.76 -14.76
N GLN A 158 13.88 6.82 -13.48
CA GLN A 158 14.73 5.83 -12.79
C GLN A 158 13.92 4.78 -12.02
N SER A 159 12.60 4.83 -12.07
CA SER A 159 11.71 3.90 -11.39
C SER A 159 10.91 3.06 -12.41
N ARG A 160 10.61 1.83 -12.03
CA ARG A 160 9.69 0.94 -12.72
C ARG A 160 8.53 0.61 -11.81
N LEU A 161 7.32 0.67 -12.36
CA LEU A 161 6.10 0.19 -11.73
C LEU A 161 5.72 -1.16 -12.33
N THR A 162 5.64 -2.19 -11.50
CA THR A 162 5.15 -3.52 -11.89
C THR A 162 3.82 -3.78 -11.18
N PHE A 163 2.79 -4.06 -11.97
CA PHE A 163 1.45 -4.36 -11.48
C PHE A 163 1.23 -5.86 -11.47
N LEU A 164 0.88 -6.41 -10.32
CA LEU A 164 0.73 -7.83 -10.08
C LEU A 164 -0.70 -8.14 -9.62
N ILE A 165 -1.23 -9.27 -10.08
CA ILE A 165 -2.41 -9.90 -9.52
C ILE A 165 -2.04 -11.27 -8.95
N TYR A 166 -2.83 -11.72 -7.99
CA TYR A 166 -2.75 -13.06 -7.44
C TYR A 166 -3.51 -14.04 -8.33
N VAL A 167 -2.92 -15.23 -8.61
CA VAL A 167 -3.48 -16.32 -9.42
C VAL A 167 -3.81 -17.55 -8.60
#